data_51100d2a6fdec85ada4395c4e0804b01
#
_entry.id   51100d2a6fdec85ada4395c4e0804b01
#
_cell.length_a   1.000
_cell.length_b   1.000
_cell.length_c   1.000
_cell.angle_alpha   90.00
_cell.angle_beta   90.00
_cell.angle_gamma   90.00
#
_symmetry.space_group_name_H-M   'P 1'
#
loop_
_entity.id
_entity.type
_entity.pdbx_description
1 polymer ?
#
loop_
_entity_poly.entity_id
_entity_poly.type
_entity_poly.pdbx_seq_one_letter_code
_entity_poly.pdbx_strand_id
1 'polypeptide(L)'
;MQIIVVSNSLSKRIEYFVEAGKHLQTEVCFMTYEELFSCLPLLRQAVIKLEPCVSDETDFLKYALLNQAYKETLQRLSEMSLPDDVCFLNTPDALLRALDKKETKEVLMDKGLKVTPMLPSPHSFDELRQLLADCGRGCFLKPRYGSGAGGIMAIRYQPNRNKWVVYTTLRQVDGVIHNTKRINRLSVEKEIIPLAEAVIQTEAIL
;
A
#
# COMPACT_ATOMS: atom_id res chain seq x y z
N MET A 1 -8.68 -7.14 -29.86
CA MET A 1 -8.70 -7.07 -28.37
C MET A 1 -7.66 -6.06 -27.95
N GLN A 2 -8.05 -5.04 -27.20
CA GLN A 2 -7.15 -3.99 -26.71
C GLN A 2 -6.82 -4.18 -25.23
N ILE A 3 -5.69 -3.66 -24.78
CA ILE A 3 -5.33 -3.60 -23.37
C ILE A 3 -5.47 -2.15 -22.92
N ILE A 4 -6.24 -1.92 -21.87
CA ILE A 4 -6.44 -0.60 -21.27
C ILE A 4 -5.71 -0.58 -19.94
N VAL A 5 -4.67 0.25 -19.82
CA VAL A 5 -3.96 0.47 -18.56
C VAL A 5 -4.58 1.65 -17.85
N VAL A 6 -5.07 1.42 -16.64
CA VAL A 6 -5.81 2.43 -15.85
C VAL A 6 -5.03 2.86 -14.63
N SER A 7 -4.89 4.16 -14.43
CA SER A 7 -4.28 4.78 -13.25
C SER A 7 -4.84 6.20 -13.05
N ASN A 8 -4.46 6.87 -11.96
CA ASN A 8 -4.82 8.28 -11.76
C ASN A 8 -4.05 9.25 -12.68
N SER A 9 -2.86 8.85 -13.15
CA SER A 9 -2.03 9.65 -14.05
C SER A 9 -1.07 8.78 -14.86
N LEU A 10 -0.61 9.32 -15.97
CA LEU A 10 0.40 8.68 -16.80
C LEU A 10 1.74 8.65 -16.07
N SER A 11 2.40 7.51 -16.03
CA SER A 11 3.71 7.32 -15.43
C SER A 11 4.68 6.70 -16.41
N LYS A 12 5.98 6.85 -16.20
CA LYS A 12 7.02 6.21 -17.02
C LYS A 12 6.82 4.70 -17.18
N ARG A 13 6.32 4.02 -16.14
CA ARG A 13 6.01 2.59 -16.20
C ARG A 13 4.88 2.31 -17.19
N ILE A 14 3.85 3.15 -17.21
CA ILE A 14 2.74 3.03 -18.17
C ILE A 14 3.21 3.36 -19.57
N GLU A 15 4.02 4.41 -19.75
CA GLU A 15 4.63 4.75 -21.03
C GLU A 15 5.44 3.58 -21.62
N TYR A 16 6.30 2.94 -20.79
CA TYR A 16 7.04 1.75 -21.21
C TYR A 16 6.13 0.57 -21.54
N PHE A 17 5.03 0.40 -20.83
CA PHE A 17 4.07 -0.67 -21.12
C PHE A 17 3.35 -0.43 -22.46
N VAL A 18 2.93 0.81 -22.74
CA VAL A 18 2.34 1.21 -24.04
C VAL A 18 3.35 1.02 -25.17
N GLU A 19 4.61 1.40 -24.97
CA GLU A 19 5.66 1.23 -25.98
C GLU A 19 5.95 -0.24 -26.26
N ALA A 20 5.99 -1.08 -25.24
CA ALA A 20 6.11 -2.53 -25.41
C ALA A 20 4.94 -3.12 -26.21
N GLY A 21 3.71 -2.60 -26.01
CA GLY A 21 2.55 -2.98 -26.79
C GLY A 21 2.75 -2.72 -28.29
N LYS A 22 3.31 -1.57 -28.67
CA LYS A 22 3.62 -1.25 -30.07
C LYS A 22 4.61 -2.25 -30.68
N HIS A 23 5.68 -2.60 -29.95
CA HIS A 23 6.65 -3.60 -30.39
C HIS A 23 6.04 -4.99 -30.59
N LEU A 24 5.05 -5.34 -29.78
CA LEU A 24 4.34 -6.62 -29.85
C LEU A 24 3.10 -6.58 -30.75
N GLN A 25 2.87 -5.49 -31.48
CA GLN A 25 1.71 -5.29 -32.33
C GLN A 25 0.37 -5.48 -31.58
N THR A 26 0.37 -5.11 -30.31
CA THR A 26 -0.79 -5.18 -29.44
C THR A 26 -1.26 -3.76 -29.14
N GLU A 27 -2.56 -3.50 -29.34
CA GLU A 27 -3.14 -2.20 -28.99
C GLU A 27 -3.17 -2.02 -27.49
N VAL A 28 -2.43 -1.04 -26.98
CA VAL A 28 -2.38 -0.66 -25.56
C VAL A 28 -2.66 0.83 -25.46
N CYS A 29 -3.65 1.20 -24.65
CA CYS A 29 -3.96 2.60 -24.36
C CYS A 29 -3.96 2.86 -22.86
N PHE A 30 -3.79 4.12 -22.49
CA PHE A 30 -3.91 4.61 -21.12
C PHE A 30 -5.26 5.28 -20.93
N MET A 31 -5.82 5.13 -19.73
CA MET A 31 -7.07 5.76 -19.30
C MET A 31 -6.98 6.10 -17.81
N THR A 32 -7.58 7.19 -17.41
CA THR A 32 -7.74 7.51 -15.98
C THR A 32 -8.88 6.69 -15.36
N TYR A 33 -8.93 6.61 -14.03
CA TYR A 33 -10.05 5.98 -13.35
C TYR A 33 -11.38 6.69 -13.62
N GLU A 34 -11.37 8.02 -13.73
CA GLU A 34 -12.57 8.82 -14.03
C GLU A 34 -13.10 8.51 -15.44
N GLU A 35 -12.21 8.45 -16.43
CA GLU A 35 -12.57 8.05 -17.80
C GLU A 35 -13.10 6.61 -17.81
N LEU A 36 -12.46 5.68 -17.09
CA LEU A 36 -12.95 4.30 -16.99
C LEU A 36 -14.37 4.26 -16.43
N PHE A 37 -14.65 4.93 -15.33
CA PHE A 37 -15.99 4.96 -14.75
C PHE A 37 -17.05 5.49 -15.73
N SER A 38 -16.67 6.45 -16.57
CA SER A 38 -17.58 7.07 -17.51
C SER A 38 -17.86 6.18 -18.72
N CYS A 39 -16.87 5.39 -19.18
CA CYS A 39 -16.98 4.63 -20.44
C CYS A 39 -17.08 3.11 -20.25
N LEU A 40 -16.94 2.57 -19.04
CA LEU A 40 -16.91 1.13 -18.77
C LEU A 40 -18.05 0.35 -19.44
N PRO A 41 -19.33 0.80 -19.40
CA PRO A 41 -20.44 0.08 -20.06
C PRO A 41 -20.34 0.08 -21.60
N LEU A 42 -19.54 0.98 -22.16
CA LEU A 42 -19.37 1.16 -23.60
C LEU A 42 -18.16 0.41 -24.17
N LEU A 43 -17.27 -0.07 -23.31
CA LEU A 43 -16.08 -0.81 -23.72
C LEU A 43 -16.47 -2.11 -24.42
N ARG A 44 -15.64 -2.53 -25.39
CA ARG A 44 -15.77 -3.80 -26.10
C ARG A 44 -14.40 -4.41 -26.32
N GLN A 45 -14.33 -5.73 -26.28
CA GLN A 45 -13.13 -6.53 -26.57
C GLN A 45 -11.87 -6.01 -25.87
N ALA A 46 -11.96 -5.75 -24.56
CA ALA A 46 -10.88 -5.13 -23.79
C ALA A 46 -10.44 -5.96 -22.59
N VAL A 47 -9.13 -5.90 -22.32
CA VAL A 47 -8.54 -6.34 -21.05
C VAL A 47 -8.09 -5.11 -20.27
N ILE A 48 -8.64 -4.92 -19.08
CA ILE A 48 -8.36 -3.77 -18.22
C ILE A 48 -7.29 -4.15 -17.20
N LYS A 49 -6.17 -3.43 -17.22
CA LYS A 49 -5.08 -3.54 -16.25
C LYS A 49 -5.14 -2.35 -15.28
N LEU A 50 -5.52 -2.61 -14.04
CA LEU A 50 -5.56 -1.61 -12.99
C LEU A 50 -4.16 -1.42 -12.38
N GLU A 51 -3.69 -0.18 -12.32
CA GLU A 51 -2.43 0.21 -11.71
C GLU A 51 -2.70 1.02 -10.42
N PRO A 52 -1.86 0.90 -9.39
CA PRO A 52 -1.95 1.77 -8.22
C PRO A 52 -1.86 3.25 -8.58
N CYS A 53 -2.46 4.09 -7.75
CA CYS A 53 -2.30 5.53 -7.90
C CYS A 53 -0.82 5.92 -7.83
N VAL A 54 -0.36 6.65 -8.84
CA VAL A 54 1.00 7.21 -8.88
C VAL A 54 0.99 8.52 -8.11
N SER A 55 1.97 8.70 -7.24
CA SER A 55 2.16 9.94 -6.50
C SER A 55 3.64 10.16 -6.21
N ASP A 56 4.09 11.39 -6.40
CA ASP A 56 5.38 11.89 -5.90
C ASP A 56 5.25 12.52 -4.49
N GLU A 57 4.09 12.33 -3.85
CA GLU A 57 3.81 12.84 -2.51
C GLU A 57 4.76 12.22 -1.49
N THR A 58 5.47 13.07 -0.79
CA THR A 58 6.39 12.68 0.28
C THR A 58 5.78 12.81 1.67
N ASP A 59 4.75 13.65 1.85
CA ASP A 59 3.98 13.72 3.08
C ASP A 59 3.27 12.39 3.32
N PHE A 60 3.63 11.74 4.43
CA PHE A 60 3.17 10.38 4.72
C PHE A 60 1.66 10.30 4.95
N LEU A 61 1.05 11.30 5.57
CA LEU A 61 -0.39 11.29 5.81
C LEU A 61 -1.17 11.50 4.51
N LYS A 62 -0.71 12.37 3.64
CA LYS A 62 -1.31 12.53 2.31
C LYS A 62 -1.14 11.27 1.47
N TYR A 63 0.03 10.63 1.54
CA TYR A 63 0.24 9.33 0.89
C TYR A 63 -0.73 8.26 1.42
N ALA A 64 -0.99 8.22 2.73
CA ALA A 64 -1.97 7.31 3.31
C ALA A 64 -3.40 7.58 2.80
N LEU A 65 -3.80 8.85 2.68
CA LEU A 65 -5.09 9.24 2.09
C LEU A 65 -5.22 8.81 0.62
N LEU A 66 -4.15 8.91 -0.17
CA LEU A 66 -4.14 8.41 -1.55
C LEU A 66 -4.35 6.89 -1.64
N ASN A 67 -3.73 6.13 -0.73
CA ASN A 67 -3.97 4.68 -0.66
C ASN A 67 -5.41 4.35 -0.25
N GLN A 68 -6.01 5.14 0.65
CA GLN A 68 -7.42 4.99 1.02
C GLN A 68 -8.34 5.30 -0.16
N ALA A 69 -8.12 6.39 -0.88
CA ALA A 69 -8.87 6.74 -2.09
C ALA A 69 -8.75 5.66 -3.18
N TYR A 70 -7.57 5.06 -3.34
CA TYR A 70 -7.39 3.93 -4.26
C TYR A 70 -8.19 2.69 -3.83
N LYS A 71 -8.21 2.37 -2.53
CA LYS A 71 -9.05 1.29 -1.99
C LYS A 71 -10.53 1.52 -2.32
N GLU A 72 -11.04 2.73 -2.07
CA GLU A 72 -12.42 3.11 -2.38
C GLU A 72 -12.72 3.02 -3.89
N THR A 73 -11.77 3.42 -4.73
CA THR A 73 -11.86 3.26 -6.18
C THR A 73 -12.02 1.79 -6.58
N LEU A 74 -11.21 0.89 -6.01
CA LEU A 74 -11.31 -0.54 -6.28
C LEU A 74 -12.63 -1.14 -5.77
N GLN A 75 -13.11 -0.72 -4.58
CA GLN A 75 -14.41 -1.14 -4.06
C GLN A 75 -15.53 -0.76 -5.01
N ARG A 76 -15.54 0.48 -5.48
CA ARG A 76 -16.52 0.94 -6.47
C ARG A 76 -16.45 0.14 -7.77
N LEU A 77 -15.25 -0.18 -8.26
CA LEU A 77 -15.09 -1.00 -9.47
C LEU A 77 -15.56 -2.44 -9.27
N SER A 78 -15.41 -3.01 -8.07
CA SER A 78 -15.88 -4.37 -7.79
C SER A 78 -17.39 -4.53 -7.84
N GLU A 79 -18.14 -3.45 -7.62
CA GLU A 79 -19.59 -3.40 -7.67
C GLU A 79 -20.15 -3.20 -9.09
N MET A 80 -19.28 -2.88 -10.07
CA MET A 80 -19.70 -2.59 -11.44
C MET A 80 -19.76 -3.86 -12.30
N SER A 81 -20.82 -3.97 -13.11
CA SER A 81 -20.91 -5.02 -14.12
C SER A 81 -20.04 -4.68 -15.32
N LEU A 82 -19.31 -5.68 -15.82
CA LEU A 82 -18.56 -5.57 -17.08
C LEU A 82 -19.40 -6.05 -18.26
N PRO A 83 -19.18 -5.49 -19.48
CA PRO A 83 -19.63 -6.15 -20.72
C PRO A 83 -19.01 -7.54 -20.87
N ASP A 84 -19.71 -8.46 -21.53
CA ASP A 84 -19.32 -9.88 -21.66
C ASP A 84 -17.94 -10.10 -22.32
N ASP A 85 -17.51 -9.17 -23.17
CA ASP A 85 -16.25 -9.21 -23.90
C ASP A 85 -15.14 -8.33 -23.27
N VAL A 86 -15.34 -7.89 -22.02
CA VAL A 86 -14.40 -7.09 -21.23
C VAL A 86 -14.04 -7.83 -19.95
N CYS A 87 -12.76 -7.84 -19.60
CA CYS A 87 -12.32 -8.44 -18.35
C CYS A 87 -11.20 -7.62 -17.67
N PHE A 88 -11.09 -7.76 -16.37
CA PHE A 88 -9.91 -7.28 -15.65
C PHE A 88 -8.76 -8.29 -15.72
N LEU A 89 -7.53 -7.83 -15.92
CA LEU A 89 -6.33 -8.67 -15.83
C LEU A 89 -6.16 -9.20 -14.39
N ASN A 90 -6.36 -8.33 -13.41
CA ASN A 90 -6.55 -8.66 -11.99
C ASN A 90 -7.84 -8.01 -11.54
N THR A 91 -8.75 -8.78 -10.95
CA THR A 91 -10.02 -8.24 -10.49
C THR A 91 -9.82 -7.21 -9.38
N PRO A 92 -10.70 -6.19 -9.26
CA PRO A 92 -10.65 -5.24 -8.15
C PRO A 92 -10.62 -5.93 -6.77
N ASP A 93 -11.39 -6.99 -6.56
CA ASP A 93 -11.40 -7.77 -5.32
C ASP A 93 -10.05 -8.44 -5.03
N ALA A 94 -9.40 -9.00 -6.05
CA ALA A 94 -8.07 -9.58 -5.88
C ALA A 94 -7.04 -8.53 -5.49
N LEU A 95 -7.15 -7.33 -6.08
CA LEU A 95 -6.28 -6.20 -5.73
C LEU A 95 -6.56 -5.67 -4.32
N LEU A 96 -7.82 -5.56 -3.91
CA LEU A 96 -8.21 -5.16 -2.56
C LEU A 96 -7.59 -6.10 -1.51
N ARG A 97 -7.72 -7.42 -1.71
CA ARG A 97 -7.08 -8.42 -0.83
C ARG A 97 -5.57 -8.30 -0.81
N ALA A 98 -4.93 -8.12 -1.98
CA ALA A 98 -3.49 -7.99 -2.06
C ALA A 98 -2.94 -6.71 -1.40
N LEU A 99 -3.74 -5.63 -1.36
CA LEU A 99 -3.40 -4.38 -0.69
C LEU A 99 -3.55 -4.47 0.83
N ASP A 100 -4.48 -5.27 1.33
CA ASP A 100 -4.70 -5.49 2.75
C ASP A 100 -3.72 -6.54 3.28
N LYS A 101 -2.66 -6.06 3.93
CA LYS A 101 -1.60 -6.94 4.45
C LYS A 101 -2.08 -7.89 5.55
N LYS A 102 -3.14 -7.51 6.29
CA LYS A 102 -3.75 -8.35 7.32
C LYS A 102 -4.54 -9.47 6.66
N GLU A 103 -5.49 -9.13 5.80
CA GLU A 103 -6.32 -10.12 5.09
C GLU A 103 -5.46 -11.07 4.25
N THR A 104 -4.43 -10.55 3.54
CA THR A 104 -3.49 -11.39 2.79
C THR A 104 -2.84 -12.46 3.68
N LYS A 105 -2.37 -12.08 4.87
CA LYS A 105 -1.77 -13.04 5.80
C LYS A 105 -2.78 -14.06 6.32
N GLU A 106 -3.98 -13.63 6.69
CA GLU A 106 -5.06 -14.50 7.16
C GLU A 106 -5.43 -15.53 6.09
N VAL A 107 -5.66 -15.10 4.85
CA VAL A 107 -5.95 -16.01 3.71
C VAL A 107 -4.83 -17.00 3.46
N LEU A 108 -3.56 -16.56 3.53
CA LEU A 108 -2.41 -17.46 3.36
C LEU A 108 -2.32 -18.49 4.48
N MET A 109 -2.59 -18.08 5.73
CA MET A 109 -2.63 -18.99 6.90
C MET A 109 -3.74 -20.04 6.76
N ASP A 110 -4.94 -19.62 6.36
CA ASP A 110 -6.08 -20.52 6.14
C ASP A 110 -5.82 -21.56 5.04
N LYS A 111 -4.95 -21.22 4.09
CA LYS A 111 -4.47 -22.14 3.05
C LYS A 111 -3.26 -22.98 3.49
N GLY A 112 -2.89 -22.95 4.76
CA GLY A 112 -1.77 -23.72 5.31
C GLY A 112 -0.38 -23.22 4.94
N LEU A 113 -0.25 -22.02 4.37
CA LEU A 113 1.03 -21.42 4.05
C LEU A 113 1.67 -20.78 5.27
N LYS A 114 2.99 -20.93 5.40
CA LYS A 114 3.74 -20.30 6.50
C LYS A 114 3.88 -18.81 6.26
N VAL A 115 3.35 -18.02 7.17
CA VAL A 115 3.53 -16.56 7.20
C VAL A 115 4.25 -16.12 8.47
N THR A 116 4.81 -14.92 8.47
CA THR A 116 5.35 -14.34 9.70
C THR A 116 4.22 -14.12 10.70
N PRO A 117 4.40 -14.44 11.99
CA PRO A 117 3.40 -14.17 13.02
C PRO A 117 2.97 -12.70 13.01
N MET A 118 1.70 -12.45 13.29
CA MET A 118 1.17 -11.12 13.53
C MET A 118 0.95 -10.95 15.05
N LEU A 119 1.33 -9.80 15.56
CA LEU A 119 0.92 -9.34 16.88
C LEU A 119 -0.39 -8.56 16.77
N PRO A 120 -1.11 -8.31 17.86
CA PRO A 120 -2.23 -7.38 17.86
C PRO A 120 -1.84 -6.03 17.28
N SER A 121 -2.75 -5.39 16.54
CA SER A 121 -2.54 -4.04 16.01
C SER A 121 -2.55 -3.04 17.15
N PRO A 122 -1.49 -2.24 17.37
CA PRO A 122 -1.48 -1.23 18.43
C PRO A 122 -2.38 -0.05 18.04
N HIS A 123 -3.02 0.57 19.03
CA HIS A 123 -3.83 1.79 18.89
C HIS A 123 -3.13 3.03 19.44
N SER A 124 -1.97 2.86 20.09
CA SER A 124 -1.15 3.93 20.62
C SER A 124 0.32 3.50 20.69
N PHE A 125 1.22 4.48 20.88
CA PHE A 125 2.64 4.18 21.09
C PHE A 125 2.88 3.39 22.39
N ASP A 126 2.09 3.62 23.41
CA ASP A 126 2.23 2.87 24.68
C ASP A 126 1.83 1.40 24.51
N GLU A 127 0.75 1.10 23.77
CA GLU A 127 0.41 -0.28 23.40
C GLU A 127 1.49 -0.92 22.53
N LEU A 128 2.04 -0.20 21.55
CA LEU A 128 3.17 -0.67 20.74
C LEU A 128 4.36 -1.04 21.64
N ARG A 129 4.71 -0.17 22.60
CA ARG A 129 5.79 -0.40 23.56
C ARG A 129 5.56 -1.69 24.35
N GLN A 130 4.34 -1.88 24.86
CA GLN A 130 3.99 -3.08 25.62
C GLN A 130 4.08 -4.35 24.76
N LEU A 131 3.49 -4.35 23.57
CA LEU A 131 3.56 -5.48 22.65
C LEU A 131 5.00 -5.85 22.28
N LEU A 132 5.87 -4.87 22.09
CA LEU A 132 7.30 -5.10 21.79
C LEU A 132 8.06 -5.63 23.01
N ALA A 133 7.71 -5.18 24.22
CA ALA A 133 8.29 -5.67 25.46
C ALA A 133 7.93 -7.15 25.68
N ASP A 134 6.67 -7.51 25.50
CA ASP A 134 6.17 -8.88 25.67
C ASP A 134 6.70 -9.83 24.59
N CYS A 135 6.80 -9.33 23.35
CA CYS A 135 7.33 -10.10 22.24
C CYS A 135 8.82 -10.42 22.37
N GLY A 136 9.62 -9.54 22.96
CA GLY A 136 11.06 -9.70 23.20
C GLY A 136 11.95 -9.76 21.97
N ARG A 137 11.38 -9.55 20.76
CA ARG A 137 12.09 -9.61 19.48
C ARG A 137 11.82 -8.39 18.60
N GLY A 138 12.52 -8.26 17.48
CA GLY A 138 12.25 -7.21 16.51
C GLY A 138 10.97 -7.47 15.73
N CYS A 139 10.20 -6.43 15.49
CA CYS A 139 8.94 -6.45 14.76
C CYS A 139 8.92 -5.39 13.65
N PHE A 140 7.98 -5.54 12.72
CA PHE A 140 7.70 -4.56 11.68
C PHE A 140 6.33 -3.93 11.91
N LEU A 141 6.31 -2.65 12.24
CA LEU A 141 5.10 -1.84 12.20
C LEU A 141 4.91 -1.32 10.76
N LYS A 142 3.74 -1.55 10.18
CA LYS A 142 3.44 -1.21 8.79
C LYS A 142 2.02 -0.69 8.64
N PRO A 143 1.75 0.28 7.75
CA PRO A 143 0.39 0.58 7.32
C PRO A 143 -0.29 -0.69 6.80
N ARG A 144 -1.55 -0.89 7.15
CA ARG A 144 -2.35 -2.04 6.67
C ARG A 144 -2.45 -2.03 5.15
N TYR A 145 -2.76 -0.88 4.58
CA TYR A 145 -2.88 -0.66 3.14
C TYR A 145 -1.64 0.05 2.57
N GLY A 146 -1.41 -0.12 1.28
CA GLY A 146 -0.32 0.54 0.55
C GLY A 146 0.82 -0.40 0.15
N SER A 147 1.72 0.13 -0.67
CA SER A 147 2.83 -0.58 -1.31
C SER A 147 4.13 0.22 -1.23
N GLY A 148 5.22 -0.31 -1.81
CA GLY A 148 6.46 0.43 -1.98
C GLY A 148 7.22 0.78 -0.69
N ALA A 149 7.02 0.02 0.39
CA ALA A 149 7.66 0.23 1.69
C ALA A 149 7.33 1.58 2.37
N GLY A 150 6.24 2.26 1.95
CA GLY A 150 5.80 3.50 2.58
C GLY A 150 5.39 3.27 4.04
N GLY A 151 5.98 4.04 4.96
CA GLY A 151 5.63 4.00 6.39
C GLY A 151 6.09 2.76 7.16
N ILE A 152 6.98 1.94 6.62
CA ILE A 152 7.49 0.76 7.34
C ILE A 152 8.49 1.17 8.41
N MET A 153 8.34 0.61 9.60
CA MET A 153 9.26 0.73 10.72
C MET A 153 9.71 -0.65 11.18
N ALA A 154 11.00 -0.97 11.05
CA ALA A 154 11.60 -2.15 11.69
C ALA A 154 12.06 -1.74 13.10
N ILE A 155 11.42 -2.30 14.12
CA ILE A 155 11.55 -1.83 15.50
C ILE A 155 12.10 -2.96 16.39
N ARG A 156 13.08 -2.62 17.22
CA ARG A 156 13.52 -3.44 18.33
C ARG A 156 13.55 -2.61 19.59
N TYR A 157 12.89 -3.10 20.64
CA TYR A 157 12.84 -2.48 21.95
C TYR A 157 13.44 -3.39 23.03
N GLN A 158 14.24 -2.84 23.91
CA GLN A 158 14.82 -3.52 25.08
C GLN A 158 14.29 -2.87 26.35
N PRO A 159 13.24 -3.40 27.00
CA PRO A 159 12.56 -2.76 28.11
C PRO A 159 13.49 -2.51 29.32
N ASN A 160 14.34 -3.47 29.67
CA ASN A 160 15.24 -3.38 30.84
C ASN A 160 16.26 -2.21 30.75
N ARG A 161 16.49 -1.68 29.54
CA ARG A 161 17.45 -0.59 29.30
C ARG A 161 16.77 0.64 28.68
N ASN A 162 15.44 0.59 28.51
CA ASN A 162 14.67 1.56 27.73
C ASN A 162 15.35 1.94 26.40
N LYS A 163 15.85 0.93 25.67
CA LYS A 163 16.65 1.15 24.47
C LYS A 163 15.88 0.78 23.22
N TRP A 164 15.81 1.73 22.30
CA TRP A 164 15.17 1.60 21.00
C TRP A 164 16.20 1.50 19.88
N VAL A 165 15.90 0.69 18.89
CA VAL A 165 16.54 0.71 17.56
C VAL A 165 15.44 0.60 16.52
N VAL A 166 15.30 1.64 15.71
CA VAL A 166 14.29 1.72 14.66
C VAL A 166 14.97 2.04 13.32
N TYR A 167 14.61 1.28 12.30
CA TYR A 167 14.95 1.58 10.92
C TYR A 167 13.67 1.89 10.15
N THR A 168 13.60 3.04 9.51
CA THR A 168 12.39 3.49 8.81
C THR A 168 12.72 4.40 7.65
N THR A 169 11.83 4.47 6.67
CA THR A 169 11.87 5.47 5.58
C THR A 169 11.25 6.80 5.99
N LEU A 170 10.61 6.86 7.17
CA LEU A 170 9.96 8.06 7.69
C LEU A 170 10.99 9.03 8.29
N ARG A 171 10.73 10.31 8.12
CA ARG A 171 11.47 11.41 8.75
C ARG A 171 10.53 12.57 9.02
N GLN A 172 10.62 13.16 10.21
CA GLN A 172 9.91 14.41 10.53
C GLN A 172 10.79 15.62 10.19
N VAL A 173 10.23 16.58 9.47
CA VAL A 173 10.85 17.88 9.15
C VAL A 173 9.77 18.95 9.31
N ASP A 174 10.03 19.96 10.11
CA ASP A 174 9.13 21.10 10.35
C ASP A 174 7.68 20.66 10.72
N GLY A 175 7.57 19.63 11.55
CA GLY A 175 6.28 19.07 11.98
C GLY A 175 5.60 18.12 10.97
N VAL A 176 6.07 18.04 9.74
CA VAL A 176 5.53 17.15 8.70
C VAL A 176 6.33 15.84 8.67
N ILE A 177 5.62 14.72 8.55
CA ILE A 177 6.24 13.40 8.43
C ILE A 177 6.34 13.04 6.95
N HIS A 178 7.57 12.89 6.48
CA HIS A 178 7.86 12.52 5.10
C HIS A 178 8.24 11.05 4.99
N ASN A 179 7.72 10.38 3.97
CA ASN A 179 8.20 9.08 3.53
C ASN A 179 9.32 9.30 2.51
N THR A 180 10.54 8.93 2.86
CA THR A 180 11.72 9.14 2.03
C THR A 180 12.18 7.83 1.37
N LYS A 181 13.04 7.93 0.34
CA LYS A 181 13.69 6.75 -0.24
C LYS A 181 14.93 6.30 0.57
N ARG A 182 15.27 6.99 1.65
CA ARG A 182 16.42 6.71 2.52
C ARG A 182 15.97 6.02 3.79
N ILE A 183 16.73 5.02 4.24
CA ILE A 183 16.50 4.38 5.51
C ILE A 183 17.21 5.20 6.60
N ASN A 184 16.44 5.68 7.57
CA ASN A 184 16.92 6.38 8.76
C ASN A 184 17.03 5.39 9.91
N ARG A 185 18.06 5.53 10.75
CA ARG A 185 18.22 4.80 12.00
C ARG A 185 17.95 5.75 13.15
N LEU A 186 16.96 5.40 13.98
CA LEU A 186 16.56 6.17 15.16
C LEU A 186 16.79 5.37 16.43
N SER A 187 17.12 6.05 17.52
CA SER A 187 17.31 5.43 18.85
C SER A 187 16.77 6.30 19.99
N VAL A 188 16.34 7.51 19.68
CA VAL A 188 15.78 8.47 20.63
C VAL A 188 14.25 8.34 20.59
N GLU A 189 13.65 7.97 21.73
CA GLU A 189 12.22 7.71 21.83
C GLU A 189 11.37 8.91 21.38
N LYS A 190 11.77 10.13 21.74
CA LYS A 190 11.08 11.37 21.36
C LYS A 190 10.97 11.55 19.82
N GLU A 191 11.94 11.02 19.06
CA GLU A 191 11.91 11.06 17.57
C GLU A 191 11.05 9.93 17.00
N ILE A 192 10.93 8.82 17.73
CA ILE A 192 10.20 7.61 17.30
C ILE A 192 8.70 7.79 17.49
N ILE A 193 8.26 8.38 18.60
CA ILE A 193 6.84 8.53 18.97
C ILE A 193 6.01 9.12 17.81
N PRO A 194 6.31 10.32 17.28
CA PRO A 194 5.45 10.93 16.26
C PRO A 194 5.38 10.10 14.98
N LEU A 195 6.46 9.41 14.62
CA LEU A 195 6.48 8.56 13.43
C LEU A 195 5.65 7.29 13.63
N ALA A 196 5.75 6.66 14.79
CA ALA A 196 5.00 5.46 15.12
C ALA A 196 3.50 5.78 15.23
N GLU A 197 3.12 6.86 15.91
CA GLU A 197 1.73 7.31 16.01
C GLU A 197 1.13 7.58 14.61
N ALA A 198 1.87 8.23 13.72
CA ALA A 198 1.40 8.45 12.35
C ALA A 198 1.14 7.13 11.61
N VAL A 199 2.00 6.12 11.78
CA VAL A 199 1.78 4.80 11.17
C VAL A 199 0.59 4.10 11.82
N ILE A 200 0.46 4.15 13.15
CA ILE A 200 -0.67 3.56 13.90
C ILE A 200 -2.01 4.11 13.40
N GLN A 201 -2.10 5.42 13.13
CA GLN A 201 -3.31 6.05 12.58
C GLN A 201 -3.74 5.50 11.20
N THR A 202 -2.87 4.78 10.49
CA THR A 202 -3.20 4.14 9.20
C THR A 202 -3.70 2.70 9.34
N GLU A 203 -4.33 2.34 10.45
CA GLU A 203 -4.70 0.95 10.76
C GLU A 203 -3.49 0.00 10.70
N ALA A 204 -2.41 0.35 11.38
CA ALA A 204 -1.16 -0.40 11.27
C ALA A 204 -1.28 -1.87 11.71
N ILE A 205 -0.47 -2.70 11.09
CA ILE A 205 -0.22 -4.09 11.51
C ILE A 205 1.19 -4.22 12.11
N LEU A 206 1.34 -5.12 13.09
CA LEU A 206 2.58 -5.41 13.79
C LEU A 206 3.01 -6.87 13.59
#